data_0d9322c73f5f4581e84a0f67261d7a24
#
_entry.id   0d9322c73f5f4581e84a0f67261d7a24
#
_cell.length_a   1.000
_cell.length_b   1.000
_cell.length_c   1.000
_cell.angle_alpha   90.00
_cell.angle_beta   90.00
_cell.angle_gamma   90.00
#
_symmetry.space_group_name_H-M   'P 1'
#
loop_
_entity.id
_entity.type
_entity.pdbx_description
1 polymer ?
#
loop_
_entity_poly.entity_id
_entity_poly.type
_entity_poly.pdbx_seq_one_letter_code
_entity_poly.pdbx_strand_id
1 'polypeptide(L)'
;MSEHFGMKGYMKGALLLTIAALVVKVLSAVYRVPFQNLVGDQGFYIYQQVYPFISFFVVWTSGGFAVAISKMLADAKVGVNGIEKESLIIRTVFYYLTLLSLIFFCILFFGSNQLAKLMGDQQLAPLLRTGSFITLFMPVLALMKGSFQSRGEMSPVAYAQVFEQLIRVVVILAGAIFIMTTSKSLYAAGNVAIFGTVIGEIAGVILLLYYTKKLYAFPKVKPRKERKWPILKEVTILSLSISMSSLLLLCFQLIDSFTVFSTLVENGVHEQSAMEMKGIYDRGQPLVQMGVIIASSLSLAIVPLVAYQSNKKSGRGAIPFIQLTYRTSVMLGVAASLGLIIVMPYANEMLFETNVLSSVLAVYVVQIVPLSVILTFTAILQGMNKLKIPALILTGAIILKFAGNSILIPKLNVVGASIASNIGLFLSAGLLMLYLKKLLGIQLAKGEFYIKLAIASVGMSLAVSIMDKVLQVSIGFLTGRIESVVFGGCLIVIGAFIFLTIVAKSKIIAEKEWFLLPFGRKMAAYQLLLNKKK
;
A
#
# COMPACT_ATOMS: atom_id res chain seq x y z
N MET A 1 30.63 3.59 24.14
CA MET A 1 30.15 2.77 22.99
C MET A 1 29.19 3.59 22.10
N SER A 2 29.66 4.76 21.56
CA SER A 2 28.75 5.75 20.93
C SER A 2 29.30 6.44 19.69
N GLU A 3 30.25 5.85 18.96
CA GLU A 3 30.87 6.52 17.80
C GLU A 3 30.77 5.77 16.46
N HIS A 4 29.94 4.74 16.31
CA HIS A 4 29.84 4.00 15.03
C HIS A 4 28.52 4.15 14.28
N PHE A 5 27.66 5.11 14.64
CA PHE A 5 26.49 5.46 13.80
C PHE A 5 26.81 6.61 12.84
N GLY A 6 27.86 6.43 12.03
CA GLY A 6 28.07 7.26 10.88
C GLY A 6 26.92 7.12 9.86
N MET A 7 26.73 8.12 9.00
CA MET A 7 25.73 8.19 7.92
C MET A 7 25.51 6.83 7.20
N LYS A 8 26.56 6.01 7.05
CA LYS A 8 26.50 4.66 6.47
C LYS A 8 25.65 3.68 7.29
N GLY A 9 25.72 3.71 8.63
CA GLY A 9 24.93 2.84 9.51
C GLY A 9 23.44 3.17 9.47
N TYR A 10 23.11 4.46 9.52
CA TYR A 10 21.71 4.94 9.38
C TYR A 10 21.12 4.57 8.02
N MET A 11 21.86 4.78 6.92
CA MET A 11 21.42 4.41 5.57
C MET A 11 21.23 2.89 5.43
N LYS A 12 22.11 2.07 6.02
CA LYS A 12 21.96 0.61 6.02
C LYS A 12 20.71 0.17 6.78
N GLY A 13 20.42 0.77 7.93
CA GLY A 13 19.22 0.52 8.72
C GLY A 13 17.93 0.93 7.98
N ALA A 14 17.91 2.10 7.37
CA ALA A 14 16.78 2.58 6.57
C ALA A 14 16.51 1.68 5.35
N LEU A 15 17.57 1.22 4.68
CA LEU A 15 17.46 0.26 3.57
C LEU A 15 16.87 -1.08 4.06
N LEU A 16 17.33 -1.60 5.20
CA LEU A 16 16.81 -2.84 5.78
C LEU A 16 15.30 -2.71 6.08
N LEU A 17 14.89 -1.60 6.68
CA LEU A 17 13.46 -1.35 6.96
C LEU A 17 12.62 -1.24 5.68
N THR A 18 13.18 -0.62 4.63
CA THR A 18 12.53 -0.54 3.32
C THR A 18 12.36 -1.92 2.68
N ILE A 19 13.40 -2.75 2.73
CA ILE A 19 13.33 -4.14 2.22
C ILE A 19 12.32 -4.94 3.03
N ALA A 20 12.32 -4.84 4.35
CA ALA A 20 11.35 -5.51 5.21
C ALA A 20 9.90 -5.09 4.87
N ALA A 21 9.66 -3.80 4.69
CA ALA A 21 8.36 -3.28 4.28
C ALA A 21 7.93 -3.80 2.90
N LEU A 22 8.87 -3.96 1.96
CA LEU A 22 8.62 -4.54 0.64
C LEU A 22 8.25 -6.03 0.78
N VAL A 23 9.00 -6.81 1.55
CA VAL A 23 8.71 -8.22 1.82
C VAL A 23 7.32 -8.39 2.44
N VAL A 24 6.99 -7.58 3.44
CA VAL A 24 5.66 -7.57 4.09
C VAL A 24 4.55 -7.28 3.07
N LYS A 25 4.73 -6.30 2.19
CA LYS A 25 3.75 -5.98 1.13
C LYS A 25 3.58 -7.12 0.14
N VAL A 26 4.67 -7.75 -0.31
CA VAL A 26 4.62 -8.90 -1.21
C VAL A 26 3.89 -10.07 -0.55
N LEU A 27 4.27 -10.43 0.68
CA LEU A 27 3.58 -11.47 1.44
C LEU A 27 2.08 -11.16 1.62
N SER A 28 1.74 -9.88 1.88
CA SER A 28 0.34 -9.43 2.03
C SER A 28 -0.47 -9.51 0.74
N ALA A 29 0.16 -9.40 -0.42
CA ALA A 29 -0.53 -9.56 -1.70
C ALA A 29 -0.66 -11.06 -2.07
N VAL A 30 0.43 -11.82 -1.88
CA VAL A 30 0.53 -13.21 -2.35
C VAL A 30 -0.38 -14.16 -1.57
N TYR A 31 -0.48 -14.05 -0.22
CA TYR A 31 -1.30 -15.01 0.55
C TYR A 31 -2.81 -14.92 0.23
N ARG A 32 -3.27 -13.79 -0.28
CA ARG A 32 -4.70 -13.59 -0.61
C ARG A 32 -5.16 -14.49 -1.75
N VAL A 33 -4.26 -14.82 -2.68
CA VAL A 33 -4.56 -15.73 -3.80
C VAL A 33 -4.88 -17.13 -3.30
N PRO A 34 -3.99 -17.86 -2.56
CA PRO A 34 -4.33 -19.17 -2.03
C PRO A 34 -5.48 -19.12 -1.02
N PHE A 35 -5.62 -18.04 -0.24
CA PHE A 35 -6.77 -17.89 0.66
C PHE A 35 -8.08 -17.85 -0.12
N GLN A 36 -8.18 -17.03 -1.19
CA GLN A 36 -9.38 -16.95 -2.02
C GLN A 36 -9.67 -18.27 -2.73
N ASN A 37 -8.65 -18.97 -3.24
CA ASN A 37 -8.85 -20.29 -3.86
C ASN A 37 -9.37 -21.36 -2.86
N LEU A 38 -9.07 -21.21 -1.56
CA LEU A 38 -9.58 -22.09 -0.52
C LEU A 38 -11.05 -21.80 -0.14
N VAL A 39 -11.39 -20.50 -0.01
CA VAL A 39 -12.70 -20.10 0.54
C VAL A 39 -13.69 -19.63 -0.54
N GLY A 40 -13.25 -19.51 -1.80
CA GLY A 40 -14.05 -18.98 -2.90
C GLY A 40 -14.33 -17.47 -2.77
N ASP A 41 -15.15 -16.94 -3.69
CA ASP A 41 -15.46 -15.52 -3.74
C ASP A 41 -16.28 -15.01 -2.57
N GLN A 42 -17.25 -15.78 -2.13
CA GLN A 42 -18.09 -15.43 -0.97
C GLN A 42 -17.24 -15.39 0.31
N GLY A 43 -16.37 -16.39 0.54
CA GLY A 43 -15.47 -16.39 1.70
C GLY A 43 -14.43 -15.27 1.63
N PHE A 44 -13.95 -14.94 0.44
CA PHE A 44 -13.05 -13.82 0.23
C PHE A 44 -13.72 -12.48 0.51
N TYR A 45 -15.00 -12.31 0.07
CA TYR A 45 -15.85 -11.18 0.45
C TYR A 45 -15.92 -11.02 1.96
N ILE A 46 -16.28 -12.08 2.70
CA ILE A 46 -16.43 -12.04 4.17
C ILE A 46 -15.16 -11.51 4.84
N TYR A 47 -14.01 -12.02 4.44
CA TYR A 47 -12.73 -11.55 4.95
C TYR A 47 -12.43 -10.10 4.58
N GLN A 48 -12.63 -9.74 3.31
CA GLN A 48 -12.30 -8.43 2.77
C GLN A 48 -13.23 -7.31 3.26
N GLN A 49 -14.45 -7.64 3.73
CA GLN A 49 -15.34 -6.66 4.36
C GLN A 49 -14.77 -6.14 5.70
N VAL A 50 -14.10 -6.98 6.47
CA VAL A 50 -13.56 -6.62 7.79
C VAL A 50 -12.08 -6.22 7.73
N TYR A 51 -11.33 -6.75 6.77
CA TYR A 51 -9.90 -6.49 6.60
C TYR A 51 -9.51 -5.00 6.62
N PRO A 52 -10.22 -4.05 5.97
CA PRO A 52 -9.82 -2.65 5.96
C PRO A 52 -9.87 -1.99 7.33
N PHE A 53 -10.83 -2.36 8.19
CA PHE A 53 -10.89 -1.87 9.58
C PHE A 53 -9.62 -2.21 10.35
N ILE A 54 -9.21 -3.45 10.26
CA ILE A 54 -8.05 -4.00 10.95
C ILE A 54 -6.77 -3.39 10.42
N SER A 55 -6.62 -3.42 9.10
CA SER A 55 -5.42 -2.89 8.43
C SER A 55 -5.24 -1.40 8.61
N PHE A 56 -6.33 -0.65 8.77
CA PHE A 56 -6.27 0.77 9.11
C PHE A 56 -5.49 0.99 10.41
N PHE A 57 -5.81 0.25 11.49
CA PHE A 57 -5.12 0.39 12.76
C PHE A 57 -3.67 -0.10 12.69
N VAL A 58 -3.40 -1.21 12.00
CA VAL A 58 -2.04 -1.73 11.81
C VAL A 58 -1.15 -0.72 11.08
N VAL A 59 -1.64 -0.16 9.97
CA VAL A 59 -0.90 0.82 9.16
C VAL A 59 -0.75 2.15 9.89
N TRP A 60 -1.79 2.63 10.58
CA TRP A 60 -1.71 3.87 11.36
C TRP A 60 -0.74 3.74 12.52
N THR A 61 -0.73 2.59 13.20
CA THR A 61 0.21 2.29 14.29
C THR A 61 1.65 2.30 13.81
N SER A 62 1.95 1.52 12.77
CA SER A 62 3.33 1.29 12.31
C SER A 62 3.85 2.39 11.38
N GLY A 63 3.01 2.90 10.49
CA GLY A 63 3.37 3.91 9.48
C GLY A 63 3.09 5.35 9.93
N GLY A 64 2.16 5.54 10.86
CA GLY A 64 1.77 6.86 11.37
C GLY A 64 2.39 7.16 12.73
N PHE A 65 1.87 6.54 13.79
CA PHE A 65 2.29 6.85 15.16
C PHE A 65 3.75 6.50 15.43
N ALA A 66 4.26 5.35 14.99
CA ALA A 66 5.64 4.99 15.22
C ALA A 66 6.62 6.00 14.59
N VAL A 67 6.35 6.46 13.37
CA VAL A 67 7.19 7.45 12.68
C VAL A 67 7.07 8.83 13.34
N ALA A 68 5.86 9.25 13.73
CA ALA A 68 5.66 10.51 14.46
C ALA A 68 6.39 10.52 15.80
N ILE A 69 6.27 9.44 16.59
CA ILE A 69 6.97 9.25 17.86
C ILE A 69 8.49 9.27 17.64
N SER A 70 8.97 8.56 16.63
CA SER A 70 10.40 8.54 16.27
C SER A 70 10.95 9.95 16.04
N LYS A 71 10.23 10.77 15.27
CA LYS A 71 10.61 12.15 14.99
C LYS A 71 10.63 13.00 16.27
N MET A 72 9.54 12.96 17.06
CA MET A 72 9.42 13.73 18.31
C MET A 72 10.51 13.36 19.33
N LEU A 73 10.84 12.06 19.45
CA LEU A 73 11.89 11.59 20.36
C LEU A 73 13.29 11.99 19.85
N ALA A 74 13.53 11.96 18.54
CA ALA A 74 14.79 12.42 17.95
C ALA A 74 14.99 13.94 18.18
N ASP A 75 13.94 14.74 17.98
CA ASP A 75 13.97 16.19 18.18
C ASP A 75 14.18 16.53 19.69
N ALA A 76 13.60 15.75 20.60
CA ALA A 76 13.76 15.93 22.04
C ALA A 76 15.21 15.72 22.51
N LYS A 77 15.95 14.78 21.92
CA LYS A 77 17.34 14.46 22.32
C LYS A 77 18.35 15.57 22.03
N VAL A 78 18.06 16.44 21.07
CA VAL A 78 18.97 17.54 20.68
C VAL A 78 18.90 18.72 21.65
N GLY A 79 17.88 18.80 22.52
CA GLY A 79 17.65 19.91 23.45
C GLY A 79 18.26 19.72 24.84
N VAL A 80 18.31 20.81 25.62
CA VAL A 80 18.63 20.79 27.04
C VAL A 80 17.56 19.96 27.77
N ASN A 81 17.96 19.07 28.71
CA ASN A 81 17.07 18.14 29.42
C ASN A 81 16.38 17.08 28.52
N GLY A 82 17.08 16.61 27.48
CA GLY A 82 16.53 15.68 26.51
C GLY A 82 15.94 14.40 27.10
N ILE A 83 16.55 13.81 28.15
CA ILE A 83 16.08 12.57 28.79
C ILE A 83 14.74 12.79 29.51
N GLU A 84 14.56 13.93 30.21
CA GLU A 84 13.31 14.26 30.90
C GLU A 84 12.17 14.49 29.89
N LYS A 85 12.49 15.18 28.80
CA LYS A 85 11.53 15.42 27.69
C LYS A 85 11.19 14.12 26.95
N GLU A 86 12.17 13.23 26.70
CA GLU A 86 11.93 11.89 26.16
C GLU A 86 10.97 11.11 27.06
N SER A 87 11.21 11.10 28.39
CA SER A 87 10.32 10.45 29.36
C SER A 87 8.91 11.03 29.36
N LEU A 88 8.78 12.36 29.24
CA LEU A 88 7.48 13.03 29.17
C LEU A 88 6.71 12.62 27.92
N ILE A 89 7.36 12.63 26.74
CA ILE A 89 6.75 12.24 25.47
C ILE A 89 6.28 10.80 25.56
N ILE A 90 7.15 9.87 25.95
CA ILE A 90 6.83 8.43 26.03
C ILE A 90 5.61 8.20 26.92
N ARG A 91 5.59 8.74 28.13
CA ARG A 91 4.46 8.56 29.05
C ARG A 91 3.17 9.19 28.54
N THR A 92 3.25 10.43 28.04
CA THR A 92 2.08 11.16 27.53
C THR A 92 1.47 10.45 26.34
N VAL A 93 2.29 10.03 25.38
CA VAL A 93 1.83 9.32 24.19
C VAL A 93 1.34 7.92 24.53
N PHE A 94 1.95 7.21 25.47
CA PHE A 94 1.46 5.90 25.94
C PHE A 94 0.03 5.99 26.47
N TYR A 95 -0.23 6.89 27.42
CA TYR A 95 -1.57 7.04 27.99
C TYR A 95 -2.59 7.50 26.93
N TYR A 96 -2.18 8.40 26.04
CA TYR A 96 -3.03 8.85 24.94
C TYR A 96 -3.39 7.71 23.99
N LEU A 97 -2.42 6.95 23.53
CA LEU A 97 -2.66 5.82 22.64
C LEU A 97 -3.44 4.70 23.32
N THR A 98 -3.22 4.47 24.61
CA THR A 98 -4.01 3.51 25.39
C THR A 98 -5.48 3.93 25.46
N LEU A 99 -5.75 5.21 25.77
CA LEU A 99 -7.13 5.73 25.77
C LEU A 99 -7.76 5.61 24.37
N LEU A 100 -7.02 6.03 23.34
CA LEU A 100 -7.49 5.97 21.96
C LEU A 100 -7.77 4.52 21.51
N SER A 101 -6.88 3.58 21.84
CA SER A 101 -7.03 2.16 21.52
C SER A 101 -8.23 1.53 22.24
N LEU A 102 -8.48 1.90 23.50
CA LEU A 102 -9.65 1.45 24.24
C LEU A 102 -10.95 1.99 23.65
N ILE A 103 -10.97 3.26 23.22
CA ILE A 103 -12.13 3.85 22.53
C ILE A 103 -12.43 3.06 21.25
N PHE A 104 -11.43 2.81 20.40
CA PHE A 104 -11.62 2.04 19.18
C PHE A 104 -11.99 0.59 19.46
N PHE A 105 -11.40 -0.03 20.48
CA PHE A 105 -11.81 -1.37 20.93
C PHE A 105 -13.29 -1.39 21.29
N CYS A 106 -13.73 -0.47 22.15
CA CYS A 106 -15.15 -0.40 22.55
C CYS A 106 -16.09 -0.17 21.37
N ILE A 107 -15.75 0.73 20.44
CA ILE A 107 -16.55 0.99 19.24
C ILE A 107 -16.66 -0.27 18.39
N LEU A 108 -15.56 -0.96 18.11
CA LEU A 108 -15.56 -2.15 17.25
C LEU A 108 -16.17 -3.37 17.98
N PHE A 109 -15.91 -3.56 19.25
CA PHE A 109 -16.36 -4.74 20.02
C PHE A 109 -17.86 -4.66 20.33
N PHE A 110 -18.28 -3.58 21.00
CA PHE A 110 -19.66 -3.39 21.41
C PHE A 110 -20.54 -2.88 20.26
N GLY A 111 -19.99 -2.09 19.34
CA GLY A 111 -20.68 -1.60 18.14
C GLY A 111 -20.70 -2.58 16.97
N SER A 112 -20.08 -3.77 17.08
CA SER A 112 -19.93 -4.74 16.00
C SER A 112 -21.24 -5.09 15.29
N ASN A 113 -22.33 -5.32 16.04
CA ASN A 113 -23.64 -5.65 15.47
C ASN A 113 -24.21 -4.50 14.63
N GLN A 114 -24.05 -3.26 15.11
CA GLN A 114 -24.54 -2.07 14.39
C GLN A 114 -23.68 -1.80 13.15
N LEU A 115 -22.35 -1.94 13.26
CA LEU A 115 -21.44 -1.82 12.11
C LEU A 115 -21.73 -2.88 11.05
N ALA A 116 -21.90 -4.14 11.44
CA ALA A 116 -22.25 -5.23 10.54
C ALA A 116 -23.60 -4.99 9.84
N LYS A 117 -24.59 -4.48 10.56
CA LYS A 117 -25.88 -4.07 9.98
C LYS A 117 -25.74 -2.94 8.96
N LEU A 118 -24.90 -1.92 9.25
CA LEU A 118 -24.61 -0.82 8.31
C LEU A 118 -23.85 -1.30 7.07
N MET A 119 -23.08 -2.39 7.19
CA MET A 119 -22.39 -3.03 6.07
C MET A 119 -23.31 -3.94 5.24
N GLY A 120 -24.55 -4.14 5.69
CA GLY A 120 -25.56 -4.97 5.04
C GLY A 120 -25.47 -6.47 5.37
N ASP A 121 -24.50 -6.92 6.18
CA ASP A 121 -24.29 -8.33 6.52
C ASP A 121 -24.04 -8.50 8.03
N GLN A 122 -25.08 -8.89 8.76
CA GLN A 122 -25.02 -9.04 10.22
C GLN A 122 -24.09 -10.16 10.69
N GLN A 123 -23.79 -11.15 9.84
CA GLN A 123 -22.91 -12.26 10.18
C GLN A 123 -21.41 -11.84 10.28
N LEU A 124 -21.10 -10.61 9.87
CA LEU A 124 -19.74 -10.03 10.04
C LEU A 124 -19.44 -9.57 11.48
N ALA A 125 -20.46 -9.47 12.36
CA ALA A 125 -20.27 -8.98 13.72
C ALA A 125 -19.22 -9.77 14.55
N PRO A 126 -19.14 -11.11 14.52
CA PRO A 126 -18.10 -11.87 15.21
C PRO A 126 -16.68 -11.53 14.70
N LEU A 127 -16.53 -11.32 13.37
CA LEU A 127 -15.25 -10.95 12.76
C LEU A 127 -14.78 -9.57 13.23
N LEU A 128 -15.70 -8.60 13.31
CA LEU A 128 -15.41 -7.26 13.83
C LEU A 128 -15.00 -7.31 15.30
N ARG A 129 -15.65 -8.14 16.12
CA ARG A 129 -15.28 -8.37 17.53
C ARG A 129 -13.87 -8.96 17.63
N THR A 130 -13.56 -10.00 16.86
CA THR A 130 -12.22 -10.57 16.84
C THR A 130 -11.18 -9.55 16.40
N GLY A 131 -11.50 -8.77 15.36
CA GLY A 131 -10.61 -7.73 14.84
C GLY A 131 -10.35 -6.58 15.81
N SER A 132 -11.31 -6.28 16.72
CA SER A 132 -11.16 -5.19 17.70
C SER A 132 -9.95 -5.36 18.62
N PHE A 133 -9.55 -6.61 18.92
CA PHE A 133 -8.38 -6.89 19.77
C PHE A 133 -7.08 -6.32 19.20
N ILE A 134 -6.99 -6.10 17.88
CA ILE A 134 -5.81 -5.51 17.26
C ILE A 134 -5.52 -4.09 17.75
N THR A 135 -6.59 -3.33 18.03
CA THR A 135 -6.43 -1.96 18.52
C THR A 135 -5.65 -1.90 19.84
N LEU A 136 -5.78 -2.93 20.71
CA LEU A 136 -5.12 -2.97 22.03
C LEU A 136 -3.59 -3.05 21.95
N PHE A 137 -3.04 -3.52 20.82
CA PHE A 137 -1.58 -3.57 20.61
C PHE A 137 -0.99 -2.25 20.14
N MET A 138 -1.82 -1.31 19.67
CA MET A 138 -1.42 -0.02 19.11
C MET A 138 -0.47 0.78 20.02
N PRO A 139 -0.72 0.97 21.33
CA PRO A 139 0.16 1.76 22.21
C PRO A 139 1.56 1.16 22.31
N VAL A 140 1.63 -0.15 22.52
CA VAL A 140 2.89 -0.87 22.72
C VAL A 140 3.71 -0.88 21.43
N LEU A 141 3.10 -1.28 20.32
CA LEU A 141 3.79 -1.37 19.03
C LEU A 141 4.27 -0.01 18.53
N ALA A 142 3.42 1.03 18.60
CA ALA A 142 3.79 2.37 18.16
C ALA A 142 4.98 2.93 18.95
N LEU A 143 4.95 2.79 20.28
CA LEU A 143 6.04 3.27 21.12
C LEU A 143 7.33 2.49 20.93
N MET A 144 7.27 1.17 20.89
CA MET A 144 8.48 0.35 20.73
C MET A 144 9.10 0.58 19.35
N LYS A 145 8.31 0.52 18.27
CA LYS A 145 8.78 0.79 16.91
C LYS A 145 9.35 2.22 16.81
N GLY A 146 8.65 3.22 17.33
CA GLY A 146 9.09 4.63 17.33
C GLY A 146 10.36 4.87 18.13
N SER A 147 10.48 4.24 19.31
CA SER A 147 11.66 4.36 20.17
C SER A 147 12.91 3.75 19.53
N PHE A 148 12.82 2.59 18.90
CA PHE A 148 13.95 2.00 18.14
C PHE A 148 14.33 2.88 16.94
N GLN A 149 13.35 3.33 16.15
CA GLN A 149 13.60 4.19 15.00
C GLN A 149 14.26 5.52 15.39
N SER A 150 13.86 6.14 16.50
CA SER A 150 14.46 7.40 17.00
C SER A 150 15.94 7.28 17.38
N ARG A 151 16.41 6.07 17.60
CA ARG A 151 17.81 5.73 17.93
C ARG A 151 18.61 5.26 16.73
N GLY A 152 17.97 5.17 15.55
CA GLY A 152 18.59 4.61 14.35
C GLY A 152 18.66 3.07 14.35
N GLU A 153 18.10 2.39 15.33
CA GLU A 153 18.06 0.94 15.44
C GLU A 153 16.86 0.39 14.66
N MET A 154 17.02 0.28 13.34
CA MET A 154 15.94 -0.14 12.43
C MET A 154 15.76 -1.67 12.39
N SER A 155 16.81 -2.44 12.74
CA SER A 155 16.81 -3.91 12.61
C SER A 155 15.73 -4.60 13.46
N PRO A 156 15.50 -4.25 14.77
CA PRO A 156 14.44 -4.87 15.56
C PRO A 156 13.05 -4.64 14.93
N VAL A 157 12.82 -3.43 14.39
CA VAL A 157 11.54 -3.08 13.76
C VAL A 157 11.35 -3.87 12.47
N ALA A 158 12.38 -3.97 11.62
CA ALA A 158 12.35 -4.73 10.38
C ALA A 158 12.07 -6.22 10.63
N TYR A 159 12.78 -6.84 11.57
CA TYR A 159 12.58 -8.25 11.91
C TYR A 159 11.20 -8.50 12.52
N ALA A 160 10.72 -7.61 13.40
CA ALA A 160 9.40 -7.74 13.99
C ALA A 160 8.29 -7.68 12.92
N GLN A 161 8.38 -6.75 11.95
CA GLN A 161 7.38 -6.63 10.87
C GLN A 161 7.35 -7.87 9.96
N VAL A 162 8.51 -8.41 9.60
CA VAL A 162 8.57 -9.62 8.77
C VAL A 162 8.05 -10.83 9.53
N PHE A 163 8.45 -10.98 10.81
CA PHE A 163 8.02 -12.08 11.65
C PHE A 163 6.51 -12.04 11.93
N GLU A 164 5.98 -10.87 12.29
CA GLU A 164 4.54 -10.61 12.43
C GLU A 164 3.76 -11.07 11.18
N GLN A 165 4.24 -10.66 9.99
CA GLN A 165 3.58 -11.00 8.74
C GLN A 165 3.69 -12.49 8.39
N LEU A 166 4.82 -13.15 8.65
CA LEU A 166 4.98 -14.60 8.44
C LEU A 166 4.02 -15.40 9.31
N ILE A 167 3.96 -15.09 10.61
CA ILE A 167 3.04 -15.76 11.54
C ILE A 167 1.59 -15.53 11.12
N ARG A 168 1.23 -14.30 10.76
CA ARG A 168 -0.10 -13.95 10.24
C ARG A 168 -0.48 -14.83 9.05
N VAL A 169 0.38 -14.91 8.03
CA VAL A 169 0.12 -15.69 6.80
C VAL A 169 -0.03 -17.16 7.10
N VAL A 170 0.85 -17.73 7.93
CA VAL A 170 0.79 -19.14 8.33
C VAL A 170 -0.52 -19.45 9.06
N VAL A 171 -0.91 -18.63 10.03
CA VAL A 171 -2.15 -18.85 10.80
C VAL A 171 -3.39 -18.68 9.91
N ILE A 172 -3.42 -17.68 9.02
CA ILE A 172 -4.54 -17.48 8.07
C ILE A 172 -4.71 -18.71 7.18
N LEU A 173 -3.65 -19.15 6.51
CA LEU A 173 -3.76 -20.25 5.56
C LEU A 173 -4.00 -21.60 6.25
N ALA A 174 -3.26 -21.91 7.30
CA ALA A 174 -3.46 -23.16 8.07
C ALA A 174 -4.85 -23.20 8.71
N GLY A 175 -5.31 -22.08 9.29
CA GLY A 175 -6.63 -21.97 9.87
C GLY A 175 -7.76 -22.06 8.83
N ALA A 176 -7.60 -21.46 7.66
CA ALA A 176 -8.57 -21.57 6.57
C ALA A 176 -8.66 -23.02 6.06
N ILE A 177 -7.53 -23.70 5.85
CA ILE A 177 -7.49 -25.12 5.46
C ILE A 177 -8.23 -25.96 6.50
N PHE A 178 -7.91 -25.79 7.79
CA PHE A 178 -8.55 -26.53 8.87
C PHE A 178 -10.06 -26.34 8.90
N ILE A 179 -10.56 -25.11 8.83
CA ILE A 179 -11.99 -24.82 8.85
C ILE A 179 -12.69 -25.35 7.60
N MET A 180 -12.11 -25.17 6.42
CA MET A 180 -12.74 -25.63 5.16
C MET A 180 -12.78 -27.14 5.05
N THR A 181 -11.84 -27.86 5.66
CA THR A 181 -11.86 -29.33 5.69
C THR A 181 -12.81 -29.90 6.75
N THR A 182 -13.03 -29.20 7.87
CA THR A 182 -13.85 -29.69 8.99
C THR A 182 -15.31 -29.22 8.93
N SER A 183 -15.53 -27.90 8.97
CA SER A 183 -16.88 -27.32 9.10
C SER A 183 -17.45 -26.73 7.81
N LYS A 184 -16.59 -26.42 6.83
CA LYS A 184 -16.93 -25.72 5.57
C LYS A 184 -17.66 -24.37 5.77
N SER A 185 -17.58 -23.76 6.98
CA SER A 185 -18.21 -22.50 7.29
C SER A 185 -17.34 -21.34 6.80
N LEU A 186 -17.83 -20.56 5.83
CA LEU A 186 -17.11 -19.40 5.26
C LEU A 186 -16.88 -18.29 6.29
N TYR A 187 -17.89 -18.01 7.16
CA TYR A 187 -17.75 -17.02 8.23
C TYR A 187 -16.75 -17.46 9.30
N ALA A 188 -16.70 -18.76 9.62
CA ALA A 188 -15.68 -19.28 10.52
C ALA A 188 -14.28 -19.17 9.92
N ALA A 189 -14.09 -19.48 8.63
CA ALA A 189 -12.83 -19.30 7.93
C ALA A 189 -12.39 -17.83 7.89
N GLY A 190 -13.32 -16.91 7.59
CA GLY A 190 -13.08 -15.47 7.66
C GLY A 190 -12.67 -15.02 9.07
N ASN A 191 -13.33 -15.51 10.12
CA ASN A 191 -13.02 -15.15 11.50
C ASN A 191 -11.63 -15.66 11.92
N VAL A 192 -11.26 -16.88 11.54
CA VAL A 192 -9.90 -17.43 11.79
C VAL A 192 -8.84 -16.63 11.03
N ALA A 193 -9.14 -16.16 9.82
CA ALA A 193 -8.23 -15.28 9.09
C ALA A 193 -8.00 -13.94 9.81
N ILE A 194 -9.07 -13.34 10.36
CA ILE A 194 -8.97 -12.14 11.21
C ILE A 194 -8.17 -12.43 12.48
N PHE A 195 -8.44 -13.56 13.15
CA PHE A 195 -7.70 -14.00 14.33
C PHE A 195 -6.20 -14.21 14.03
N GLY A 196 -5.85 -14.71 12.85
CA GLY A 196 -4.48 -14.82 12.39
C GLY A 196 -3.74 -13.47 12.39
N THR A 197 -4.45 -12.37 12.11
CA THR A 197 -3.86 -11.02 12.22
C THR A 197 -3.60 -10.66 13.68
N VAL A 198 -4.50 -10.99 14.61
CA VAL A 198 -4.28 -10.77 16.06
C VAL A 198 -3.04 -11.52 16.56
N ILE A 199 -2.90 -12.79 16.16
CA ILE A 199 -1.73 -13.62 16.53
C ILE A 199 -0.45 -13.04 15.94
N GLY A 200 -0.49 -12.53 14.70
CA GLY A 200 0.64 -11.83 14.09
C GLY A 200 1.09 -10.62 14.91
N GLU A 201 0.16 -9.76 15.33
CA GLU A 201 0.48 -8.60 16.19
C GLU A 201 1.07 -9.02 17.55
N ILE A 202 0.54 -10.07 18.16
CA ILE A 202 1.11 -10.64 19.41
C ILE A 202 2.56 -11.09 19.18
N ALA A 203 2.83 -11.80 18.09
CA ALA A 203 4.18 -12.24 17.76
C ALA A 203 5.13 -11.05 17.56
N GLY A 204 4.66 -9.98 16.90
CA GLY A 204 5.40 -8.72 16.76
C GLY A 204 5.72 -8.06 18.11
N VAL A 205 4.74 -8.00 19.01
CA VAL A 205 4.93 -7.47 20.37
C VAL A 205 5.96 -8.29 21.14
N ILE A 206 5.85 -9.62 21.14
CA ILE A 206 6.79 -10.51 21.84
C ILE A 206 8.22 -10.29 21.36
N LEU A 207 8.42 -10.24 20.05
CA LEU A 207 9.75 -10.04 19.47
C LEU A 207 10.32 -8.67 19.81
N LEU A 208 9.50 -7.61 19.74
CA LEU A 208 9.94 -6.25 20.13
C LEU A 208 10.24 -6.16 21.63
N LEU A 209 9.47 -6.83 22.50
CA LEU A 209 9.76 -6.90 23.95
C LEU A 209 11.10 -7.60 24.21
N TYR A 210 11.40 -8.68 23.49
CA TYR A 210 12.70 -9.35 23.58
C TYR A 210 13.85 -8.39 23.24
N TYR A 211 13.74 -7.65 22.11
CA TYR A 211 14.75 -6.67 21.74
C TYR A 211 14.83 -5.49 22.71
N THR A 212 13.71 -5.05 23.26
CA THR A 212 13.68 -3.97 24.26
C THR A 212 14.44 -4.35 25.52
N LYS A 213 14.26 -5.57 26.04
CA LYS A 213 15.02 -6.08 27.20
C LYS A 213 16.52 -6.17 26.90
N LYS A 214 16.89 -6.53 25.67
CA LYS A 214 18.29 -6.74 25.28
C LYS A 214 19.04 -5.45 24.93
N LEU A 215 18.38 -4.51 24.27
CA LEU A 215 19.04 -3.35 23.64
C LEU A 215 18.63 -2.01 24.24
N TYR A 216 17.48 -1.93 24.91
CA TYR A 216 16.88 -0.66 25.29
C TYR A 216 16.18 -0.70 26.64
N ALA A 217 16.59 0.17 27.55
CA ALA A 217 15.82 0.47 28.77
C ALA A 217 15.10 1.81 28.57
N PHE A 218 13.79 1.83 28.79
CA PHE A 218 13.03 3.08 28.84
C PHE A 218 13.58 3.99 29.95
N PRO A 219 13.64 5.32 29.75
CA PRO A 219 14.18 6.24 30.74
C PRO A 219 13.36 6.16 32.04
N LYS A 220 14.05 5.87 33.17
CA LYS A 220 13.44 5.80 34.50
C LYS A 220 13.37 7.17 35.19
N VAL A 221 13.62 8.25 34.46
CA VAL A 221 13.65 9.61 34.99
C VAL A 221 12.22 10.14 35.16
N LYS A 222 11.96 10.92 36.21
CA LYS A 222 10.67 11.61 36.37
C LYS A 222 10.47 12.60 35.25
N PRO A 223 9.30 12.61 34.60
CA PRO A 223 9.05 13.54 33.52
C PRO A 223 8.96 14.97 34.05
N ARG A 224 9.43 15.91 33.25
CA ARG A 224 9.28 17.34 33.54
C ARG A 224 7.78 17.71 33.57
N LYS A 225 7.41 18.62 34.47
CA LYS A 225 6.04 19.17 34.54
C LYS A 225 5.84 20.18 33.37
N GLU A 226 5.44 19.69 32.23
CA GLU A 226 5.09 20.52 31.05
C GLU A 226 3.65 20.25 30.62
N ARG A 227 3.10 21.18 29.80
CA ARG A 227 1.76 20.99 29.22
C ARG A 227 1.77 19.79 28.24
N LYS A 228 0.87 18.83 28.46
CA LYS A 228 0.76 17.61 27.64
C LYS A 228 0.05 17.86 26.30
N TRP A 229 -0.84 18.85 26.24
CA TRP A 229 -1.66 19.14 25.06
C TRP A 229 -0.86 19.38 23.77
N PRO A 230 0.24 20.16 23.76
CA PRO A 230 1.06 20.31 22.55
C PRO A 230 1.60 19.00 22.02
N ILE A 231 2.04 18.08 22.91
CA ILE A 231 2.55 16.75 22.55
C ILE A 231 1.45 15.92 21.89
N LEU A 232 0.24 15.91 22.47
CA LEU A 232 -0.91 15.19 21.91
C LEU A 232 -1.31 15.70 20.54
N LYS A 233 -1.41 17.02 20.40
CA LYS A 233 -1.72 17.67 19.11
C LYS A 233 -0.66 17.34 18.05
N GLU A 234 0.60 17.43 18.42
CA GLU A 234 1.72 17.17 17.51
C GLU A 234 1.74 15.73 17.05
N VAL A 235 1.66 14.74 17.96
CA VAL A 235 1.68 13.31 17.59
C VAL A 235 0.49 12.95 16.70
N THR A 236 -0.69 13.50 16.96
CA THR A 236 -1.90 13.22 16.18
C THR A 236 -1.79 13.80 14.77
N ILE A 237 -1.41 15.09 14.64
CA ILE A 237 -1.27 15.75 13.33
C ILE A 237 -0.17 15.09 12.51
N LEU A 238 0.98 14.80 13.13
CA LEU A 238 2.09 14.14 12.43
C LEU A 238 1.70 12.73 11.99
N SER A 239 1.10 11.91 12.87
CA SER A 239 0.75 10.54 12.53
C SER A 239 -0.25 10.47 11.39
N LEU A 240 -1.29 11.28 11.38
CA LEU A 240 -2.27 11.35 10.29
C LEU A 240 -1.63 11.86 9.00
N SER A 241 -0.84 12.94 9.08
CA SER A 241 -0.22 13.54 7.89
C SER A 241 0.80 12.62 7.22
N ILE A 242 1.55 11.86 8.01
CA ILE A 242 2.57 10.92 7.50
C ILE A 242 1.90 9.69 6.89
N SER A 243 0.88 9.14 7.55
CA SER A 243 0.24 7.89 7.12
C SER A 243 -0.84 8.07 6.04
N MET A 244 -1.29 9.31 5.78
CA MET A 244 -2.45 9.56 4.90
C MET A 244 -2.32 8.89 3.52
N SER A 245 -1.14 8.91 2.91
CA SER A 245 -0.93 8.25 1.62
C SER A 245 -1.03 6.72 1.70
N SER A 246 -0.61 6.13 2.82
CA SER A 246 -0.71 4.69 3.06
C SER A 246 -2.12 4.27 3.48
N LEU A 247 -2.85 5.16 4.17
CA LEU A 247 -4.22 4.93 4.60
C LEU A 247 -5.25 5.17 3.48
N LEU A 248 -4.90 5.92 2.43
CA LEU A 248 -5.85 6.32 1.38
C LEU A 248 -6.60 5.11 0.79
N LEU A 249 -5.88 4.08 0.37
CA LEU A 249 -6.50 2.87 -0.19
C LEU A 249 -7.35 2.14 0.85
N LEU A 250 -6.92 2.08 2.11
CA LEU A 250 -7.69 1.46 3.17
C LEU A 250 -8.97 2.25 3.48
N CYS A 251 -8.92 3.58 3.42
CA CYS A 251 -10.12 4.42 3.52
C CYS A 251 -11.10 4.17 2.35
N PHE A 252 -10.58 3.99 1.13
CA PHE A 252 -11.42 3.63 -0.02
C PHE A 252 -12.08 2.26 0.19
N GLN A 253 -11.32 1.28 0.68
CA GLN A 253 -11.83 -0.04 1.00
C GLN A 253 -12.85 -0.03 2.14
N LEU A 254 -12.64 0.82 3.17
CA LEU A 254 -13.62 1.04 4.23
C LEU A 254 -14.95 1.57 3.66
N ILE A 255 -14.89 2.55 2.75
CA ILE A 255 -16.08 3.06 2.06
C ILE A 255 -16.74 1.93 1.26
N ASP A 256 -15.95 1.14 0.54
CA ASP A 256 -16.47 0.00 -0.23
C ASP A 256 -17.11 -1.07 0.67
N SER A 257 -16.61 -1.28 1.89
CA SER A 257 -17.19 -2.20 2.87
C SER A 257 -18.58 -1.75 3.35
N PHE A 258 -18.84 -0.44 3.40
CA PHE A 258 -20.15 0.08 3.78
C PHE A 258 -21.12 0.25 2.60
N THR A 259 -20.62 0.41 1.38
CA THR A 259 -21.45 0.88 0.27
C THR A 259 -21.66 -0.16 -0.82
N VAL A 260 -20.66 -0.98 -1.17
CA VAL A 260 -20.76 -1.81 -2.37
C VAL A 260 -21.80 -2.93 -2.19
N PHE A 261 -21.63 -3.76 -1.15
CA PHE A 261 -22.53 -4.89 -0.91
C PHE A 261 -23.95 -4.41 -0.59
N SER A 262 -24.09 -3.47 0.36
CA SER A 262 -25.40 -2.95 0.78
C SER A 262 -26.16 -2.34 -0.40
N THR A 263 -25.50 -1.52 -1.22
CA THR A 263 -26.17 -0.90 -2.39
C THR A 263 -26.53 -1.92 -3.47
N LEU A 264 -25.72 -2.97 -3.69
CA LEU A 264 -26.08 -4.05 -4.63
C LEU A 264 -27.36 -4.76 -4.20
N VAL A 265 -27.47 -5.12 -2.91
CA VAL A 265 -28.66 -5.79 -2.36
C VAL A 265 -29.88 -4.87 -2.39
N GLU A 266 -29.72 -3.60 -2.01
CA GLU A 266 -30.79 -2.58 -2.09
C GLU A 266 -31.30 -2.38 -3.53
N ASN A 267 -30.44 -2.55 -4.53
CA ASN A 267 -30.81 -2.49 -5.95
C ASN A 267 -31.38 -3.82 -6.51
N GLY A 268 -31.69 -4.78 -5.64
CA GLY A 268 -32.36 -6.02 -6.03
C GLY A 268 -31.42 -7.13 -6.50
N VAL A 269 -30.10 -7.01 -6.33
CA VAL A 269 -29.18 -8.14 -6.57
C VAL A 269 -29.34 -9.14 -5.43
N HIS A 270 -29.49 -10.42 -5.78
CA HIS A 270 -29.59 -11.48 -4.78
C HIS A 270 -28.34 -11.51 -3.89
N GLU A 271 -28.50 -11.73 -2.58
CA GLU A 271 -27.44 -11.61 -1.57
C GLU A 271 -26.18 -12.42 -1.90
N GLN A 272 -26.33 -13.69 -2.28
CA GLN A 272 -25.21 -14.55 -2.66
C GLN A 272 -24.45 -14.02 -3.89
N SER A 273 -25.19 -13.56 -4.90
CA SER A 273 -24.58 -12.97 -6.09
C SER A 273 -23.88 -11.64 -5.78
N ALA A 274 -24.42 -10.84 -4.86
CA ALA A 274 -23.79 -9.62 -4.39
C ALA A 274 -22.47 -9.90 -3.63
N MET A 275 -22.44 -10.95 -2.80
CA MET A 275 -21.23 -11.43 -2.14
C MET A 275 -20.14 -11.86 -3.16
N GLU A 276 -20.53 -12.65 -4.18
CA GLU A 276 -19.62 -13.08 -5.24
C GLU A 276 -19.09 -11.90 -6.05
N MET A 277 -19.96 -11.01 -6.52
CA MET A 277 -19.57 -9.82 -7.27
C MET A 277 -18.62 -8.93 -6.47
N LYS A 278 -18.89 -8.74 -5.17
CA LYS A 278 -18.00 -7.97 -4.28
C LYS A 278 -16.68 -8.70 -4.02
N GLY A 279 -16.73 -10.03 -3.83
CA GLY A 279 -15.52 -10.86 -3.66
C GLY A 279 -14.61 -10.78 -4.89
N ILE A 280 -15.17 -10.87 -6.10
CA ILE A 280 -14.43 -10.71 -7.35
C ILE A 280 -13.87 -9.27 -7.47
N TYR A 281 -14.68 -8.25 -7.18
CA TYR A 281 -14.21 -6.85 -7.14
C TYR A 281 -13.00 -6.69 -6.22
N ASP A 282 -13.00 -7.31 -5.04
CA ASP A 282 -11.92 -7.23 -4.05
C ASP A 282 -10.64 -7.94 -4.49
N ARG A 283 -10.69 -8.87 -5.47
CA ARG A 283 -9.48 -9.44 -6.11
C ARG A 283 -8.62 -8.37 -6.78
N GLY A 284 -9.19 -7.24 -7.15
CA GLY A 284 -8.46 -6.09 -7.68
C GLY A 284 -7.41 -5.52 -6.72
N GLN A 285 -7.62 -5.66 -5.41
CA GLN A 285 -6.68 -5.14 -4.41
C GLN A 285 -5.27 -5.74 -4.49
N PRO A 286 -5.07 -7.08 -4.42
CA PRO A 286 -3.75 -7.66 -4.55
C PRO A 286 -3.11 -7.35 -5.92
N LEU A 287 -3.90 -7.25 -6.99
CA LEU A 287 -3.40 -6.90 -8.32
C LEU A 287 -2.86 -5.46 -8.36
N VAL A 288 -3.64 -4.50 -7.85
CA VAL A 288 -3.19 -3.10 -7.73
C VAL A 288 -1.98 -2.99 -6.81
N GLN A 289 -1.97 -3.70 -5.69
CA GLN A 289 -0.85 -3.68 -4.74
C GLN A 289 0.45 -4.16 -5.39
N MET A 290 0.41 -5.25 -6.18
CA MET A 290 1.57 -5.75 -6.94
C MET A 290 2.04 -4.72 -7.99
N GLY A 291 1.12 -4.15 -8.78
CA GLY A 291 1.46 -3.13 -9.78
C GLY A 291 2.09 -1.88 -9.17
N VAL A 292 1.53 -1.40 -8.05
CA VAL A 292 2.05 -0.24 -7.32
C VAL A 292 3.41 -0.51 -6.68
N ILE A 293 3.68 -1.73 -6.18
CA ILE A 293 4.99 -2.12 -5.65
C ILE A 293 6.05 -1.97 -6.74
N ILE A 294 5.80 -2.44 -7.96
CA ILE A 294 6.72 -2.30 -9.09
C ILE A 294 6.97 -0.83 -9.41
N ALA A 295 5.91 -0.04 -9.52
CA ALA A 295 6.00 1.39 -9.87
C ALA A 295 6.64 2.24 -8.77
N SER A 296 6.41 1.93 -7.49
CA SER A 296 6.90 2.72 -6.35
C SER A 296 8.30 2.31 -5.88
N SER A 297 8.75 1.09 -6.14
CA SER A 297 10.07 0.60 -5.70
C SER A 297 11.23 1.47 -6.20
N LEU A 298 11.14 1.96 -7.43
CA LEU A 298 12.10 2.88 -8.04
C LEU A 298 12.04 4.26 -7.40
N SER A 299 10.84 4.74 -7.07
CA SER A 299 10.65 6.04 -6.42
C SER A 299 11.25 6.08 -5.01
N LEU A 300 11.09 5.00 -4.25
CA LEU A 300 11.62 4.90 -2.89
C LEU A 300 13.14 4.98 -2.83
N ALA A 301 13.85 4.52 -3.87
CA ALA A 301 15.31 4.62 -3.94
C ALA A 301 15.81 6.07 -4.09
N ILE A 302 15.02 6.95 -4.70
CA ILE A 302 15.40 8.33 -5.03
C ILE A 302 14.95 9.33 -3.95
N VAL A 303 13.91 9.01 -3.17
CA VAL A 303 13.36 9.91 -2.13
C VAL A 303 14.43 10.39 -1.12
N PRO A 304 15.35 9.56 -0.60
CA PRO A 304 16.41 10.03 0.29
C PRO A 304 17.34 11.06 -0.37
N LEU A 305 17.61 10.90 -1.67
CA LEU A 305 18.42 11.86 -2.44
C LEU A 305 17.70 13.18 -2.60
N VAL A 306 16.39 13.15 -2.84
CA VAL A 306 15.54 14.35 -2.90
C VAL A 306 15.56 15.06 -1.55
N ALA A 307 15.34 14.36 -0.45
CA ALA A 307 15.35 14.92 0.91
C ALA A 307 16.72 15.56 1.25
N TYR A 308 17.81 14.89 0.93
CA TYR A 308 19.17 15.41 1.15
C TYR A 308 19.45 16.67 0.34
N GLN A 309 19.06 16.70 -0.93
CA GLN A 309 19.31 17.84 -1.82
C GLN A 309 18.36 19.02 -1.55
N SER A 310 17.13 18.78 -1.11
CA SER A 310 16.17 19.85 -0.77
C SER A 310 16.57 20.62 0.48
N ASN A 311 17.33 20.00 1.39
CA ASN A 311 17.84 20.65 2.61
C ASN A 311 19.11 21.48 2.36
N LYS A 312 19.73 21.43 1.18
CA LYS A 312 20.84 22.33 0.82
C LYS A 312 20.29 23.72 0.47
N LYS A 313 21.11 24.76 0.75
CA LYS A 313 20.75 26.20 0.65
C LYS A 313 20.03 26.65 -0.64
N SER A 314 20.13 25.91 -1.75
CA SER A 314 19.43 26.27 -3.01
C SER A 314 18.20 25.41 -3.35
N GLY A 315 18.00 24.24 -2.73
CA GLY A 315 16.89 23.31 -3.03
C GLY A 315 16.81 22.84 -4.50
N ARG A 316 17.44 23.58 -5.41
CA ARG A 316 17.39 23.32 -6.87
C ARG A 316 18.09 22.02 -7.29
N GLY A 317 19.04 21.54 -6.51
CA GLY A 317 19.73 20.25 -6.76
C GLY A 317 18.81 19.03 -6.74
N ALA A 318 17.64 19.11 -6.10
CA ALA A 318 16.66 18.03 -6.06
C ALA A 318 15.82 17.90 -7.34
N ILE A 319 15.72 18.96 -8.15
CA ILE A 319 14.82 19.03 -9.31
C ILE A 319 15.02 17.88 -10.32
N PRO A 320 16.25 17.55 -10.78
CA PRO A 320 16.43 16.45 -11.72
C PRO A 320 15.98 15.10 -11.16
N PHE A 321 16.20 14.87 -9.86
CA PHE A 321 15.75 13.63 -9.19
C PHE A 321 14.23 13.58 -9.08
N ILE A 322 13.54 14.69 -8.79
CA ILE A 322 12.08 14.78 -8.76
C ILE A 322 11.50 14.49 -10.14
N GLN A 323 12.06 15.09 -11.19
CA GLN A 323 11.63 14.87 -12.57
C GLN A 323 11.83 13.40 -13.01
N LEU A 324 12.97 12.81 -12.69
CA LEU A 324 13.25 11.41 -12.99
C LEU A 324 12.27 10.49 -12.24
N THR A 325 12.08 10.71 -10.94
CA THR A 325 11.17 9.91 -10.12
C THR A 325 9.74 9.98 -10.65
N TYR A 326 9.26 11.16 -11.04
CA TYR A 326 7.95 11.32 -11.66
C TYR A 326 7.83 10.54 -12.98
N ARG A 327 8.79 10.74 -13.90
CA ARG A 327 8.78 10.07 -15.21
C ARG A 327 8.82 8.54 -15.08
N THR A 328 9.64 8.02 -14.18
CA THR A 328 9.72 6.57 -13.93
C THR A 328 8.46 6.02 -13.30
N SER A 329 7.85 6.72 -12.33
CA SER A 329 6.59 6.29 -11.71
C SER A 329 5.43 6.26 -12.69
N VAL A 330 5.28 7.29 -13.52
CA VAL A 330 4.24 7.33 -14.55
C VAL A 330 4.48 6.23 -15.59
N MET A 331 5.70 6.09 -16.08
CA MET A 331 6.08 5.08 -17.07
C MET A 331 5.76 3.66 -16.60
N LEU A 332 6.19 3.31 -15.40
CA LEU A 332 5.95 1.98 -14.82
C LEU A 332 4.50 1.77 -14.41
N GLY A 333 3.85 2.81 -13.86
CA GLY A 333 2.43 2.75 -13.52
C GLY A 333 1.56 2.51 -14.75
N VAL A 334 1.83 3.19 -15.85
CA VAL A 334 1.12 3.00 -17.12
C VAL A 334 1.41 1.61 -17.70
N ALA A 335 2.68 1.17 -17.71
CA ALA A 335 3.05 -0.15 -18.21
C ALA A 335 2.36 -1.28 -17.42
N ALA A 336 2.39 -1.20 -16.08
CA ALA A 336 1.77 -2.20 -15.21
C ALA A 336 0.24 -2.21 -15.36
N SER A 337 -0.40 -1.03 -15.40
CA SER A 337 -1.85 -0.92 -15.56
C SER A 337 -2.31 -1.47 -16.91
N LEU A 338 -1.74 -0.99 -18.01
CA LEU A 338 -2.11 -1.45 -19.36
C LEU A 338 -1.76 -2.92 -19.58
N GLY A 339 -0.59 -3.37 -19.12
CA GLY A 339 -0.21 -4.77 -19.18
C GLY A 339 -1.25 -5.66 -18.49
N LEU A 340 -1.67 -5.30 -17.26
CA LEU A 340 -2.70 -6.04 -16.53
C LEU A 340 -4.08 -5.97 -17.20
N ILE A 341 -4.48 -4.81 -17.76
CA ILE A 341 -5.75 -4.66 -18.45
C ILE A 341 -5.87 -5.67 -19.60
N ILE A 342 -4.82 -5.77 -20.43
CA ILE A 342 -4.85 -6.61 -21.62
C ILE A 342 -4.85 -8.11 -21.25
N VAL A 343 -4.05 -8.50 -20.27
CA VAL A 343 -3.96 -9.90 -19.83
C VAL A 343 -4.95 -10.26 -18.73
N MET A 344 -5.90 -9.36 -18.39
CA MET A 344 -6.76 -9.53 -17.22
C MET A 344 -7.56 -10.84 -17.20
N PRO A 345 -8.17 -11.33 -18.29
CA PRO A 345 -8.84 -12.62 -18.28
C PRO A 345 -7.92 -13.76 -17.84
N TYR A 346 -6.72 -13.82 -18.42
CA TYR A 346 -5.70 -14.82 -18.07
C TYR A 346 -5.18 -14.64 -16.64
N ALA A 347 -4.91 -13.40 -16.22
CA ALA A 347 -4.45 -13.12 -14.86
C ALA A 347 -5.48 -13.50 -13.79
N ASN A 348 -6.77 -13.23 -14.04
CA ASN A 348 -7.86 -13.59 -13.15
C ASN A 348 -7.99 -15.12 -13.05
N GLU A 349 -8.01 -15.83 -14.17
CA GLU A 349 -8.13 -17.28 -14.20
C GLU A 349 -6.87 -17.99 -13.65
N MET A 350 -5.68 -17.50 -13.98
CA MET A 350 -4.42 -18.01 -13.44
C MET A 350 -4.37 -17.94 -11.92
N LEU A 351 -4.77 -16.80 -11.35
CA LEU A 351 -4.66 -16.53 -9.92
C LEU A 351 -5.87 -17.06 -9.13
N PHE A 352 -7.08 -16.90 -9.67
CA PHE A 352 -8.34 -17.09 -8.95
C PHE A 352 -9.27 -18.15 -9.57
N GLU A 353 -8.77 -18.92 -10.53
CA GLU A 353 -9.45 -20.08 -11.15
C GLU A 353 -10.73 -19.73 -11.94
N THR A 354 -11.00 -18.46 -12.19
CA THR A 354 -12.15 -18.01 -12.96
C THR A 354 -11.85 -16.68 -13.65
N ASN A 355 -12.44 -16.47 -14.83
CA ASN A 355 -12.32 -15.24 -15.60
C ASN A 355 -13.55 -14.33 -15.48
N VAL A 356 -14.51 -14.68 -14.59
CA VAL A 356 -15.75 -13.91 -14.38
C VAL A 356 -15.41 -12.50 -13.91
N LEU A 357 -16.13 -11.51 -14.45
CA LEU A 357 -15.97 -10.07 -14.15
C LEU A 357 -14.54 -9.53 -14.36
N SER A 358 -13.74 -10.14 -15.26
CA SER A 358 -12.42 -9.62 -15.62
C SER A 358 -12.45 -8.18 -16.14
N SER A 359 -13.55 -7.74 -16.76
CA SER A 359 -13.77 -6.34 -17.17
C SER A 359 -13.81 -5.37 -15.97
N VAL A 360 -14.42 -5.79 -14.85
CA VAL A 360 -14.44 -5.00 -13.60
C VAL A 360 -13.02 -4.84 -13.06
N LEU A 361 -12.26 -5.94 -13.04
CA LEU A 361 -10.87 -5.93 -12.60
C LEU A 361 -9.97 -5.10 -13.53
N ALA A 362 -10.22 -5.13 -14.85
CA ALA A 362 -9.52 -4.28 -15.81
C ALA A 362 -9.74 -2.78 -15.52
N VAL A 363 -10.97 -2.36 -15.19
CA VAL A 363 -11.24 -0.99 -14.75
C VAL A 363 -10.61 -0.70 -13.38
N TYR A 364 -10.61 -1.69 -12.49
CA TYR A 364 -10.02 -1.54 -11.14
C TYR A 364 -8.52 -1.29 -11.20
N VAL A 365 -7.75 -2.00 -12.02
CA VAL A 365 -6.29 -1.87 -12.07
C VAL A 365 -5.80 -0.57 -12.71
N VAL A 366 -6.67 0.23 -13.34
CA VAL A 366 -6.37 1.59 -13.78
C VAL A 366 -5.87 2.45 -12.61
N GLN A 367 -6.28 2.17 -11.38
CA GLN A 367 -5.83 2.82 -10.14
C GLN A 367 -4.31 2.81 -9.96
N ILE A 368 -3.59 1.85 -10.56
CA ILE A 368 -2.12 1.75 -10.47
C ILE A 368 -1.45 3.05 -10.93
N VAL A 369 -1.95 3.67 -12.00
CA VAL A 369 -1.39 4.90 -12.56
C VAL A 369 -1.44 6.06 -11.57
N PRO A 370 -2.62 6.53 -11.13
CA PRO A 370 -2.70 7.65 -10.19
C PRO A 370 -2.09 7.34 -8.83
N LEU A 371 -2.18 6.10 -8.33
CA LEU A 371 -1.56 5.71 -7.07
C LEU A 371 -0.04 5.80 -7.11
N SER A 372 0.59 5.37 -8.21
CA SER A 372 2.05 5.49 -8.38
C SER A 372 2.50 6.95 -8.32
N VAL A 373 1.72 7.86 -8.90
CA VAL A 373 1.96 9.31 -8.86
C VAL A 373 1.74 9.88 -7.45
N ILE A 374 0.63 9.51 -6.79
CA ILE A 374 0.30 9.96 -5.43
C ILE A 374 1.39 9.54 -4.46
N LEU A 375 1.80 8.27 -4.45
CA LEU A 375 2.83 7.76 -3.55
C LEU A 375 4.18 8.46 -3.79
N THR A 376 4.52 8.71 -5.04
CA THR A 376 5.74 9.43 -5.40
C THR A 376 5.71 10.87 -4.90
N PHE A 377 4.64 11.61 -5.18
CA PHE A 377 4.55 13.01 -4.79
C PHE A 377 4.41 13.20 -3.28
N THR A 378 3.66 12.33 -2.60
CA THR A 378 3.56 12.38 -1.15
C THR A 378 4.90 12.09 -0.49
N ALA A 379 5.68 11.13 -0.99
CA ALA A 379 7.03 10.84 -0.49
C ALA A 379 7.99 12.02 -0.70
N ILE A 380 7.96 12.67 -1.87
CA ILE A 380 8.74 13.87 -2.17
C ILE A 380 8.36 15.02 -1.21
N LEU A 381 7.05 15.28 -1.05
CA LEU A 381 6.54 16.35 -0.20
C LEU A 381 6.81 16.08 1.29
N GLN A 382 6.78 14.81 1.72
CA GLN A 382 7.21 14.39 3.05
C GLN A 382 8.71 14.68 3.26
N GLY A 383 9.55 14.34 2.29
CA GLY A 383 10.99 14.68 2.33
C GLY A 383 11.26 16.18 2.42
N MET A 384 10.37 17.00 1.86
CA MET A 384 10.41 18.47 1.93
C MET A 384 9.69 19.05 3.18
N ASN A 385 9.22 18.21 4.11
CA ASN A 385 8.42 18.58 5.29
C ASN A 385 7.11 19.34 4.97
N LYS A 386 6.52 19.07 3.79
CA LYS A 386 5.25 19.67 3.30
C LYS A 386 4.12 18.65 3.41
N LEU A 387 3.70 18.34 4.66
CA LEU A 387 2.75 17.23 4.94
C LEU A 387 1.27 17.63 4.84
N LYS A 388 0.92 18.88 5.13
CA LYS A 388 -0.47 19.33 5.31
C LYS A 388 -1.29 19.29 4.02
N ILE A 389 -0.75 19.83 2.92
CA ILE A 389 -1.49 19.95 1.65
C ILE A 389 -1.76 18.57 1.02
N PRO A 390 -0.77 17.65 0.94
CA PRO A 390 -1.06 16.29 0.51
C PRO A 390 -2.18 15.62 1.32
N ALA A 391 -2.13 15.72 2.64
CA ALA A 391 -3.16 15.14 3.51
C ALA A 391 -4.56 15.71 3.20
N LEU A 392 -4.68 17.03 2.99
CA LEU A 392 -5.95 17.68 2.64
C LEU A 392 -6.48 17.20 1.27
N ILE A 393 -5.62 17.13 0.25
CA ILE A 393 -6.01 16.65 -1.09
C ILE A 393 -6.51 15.20 -1.02
N LEU A 394 -5.80 14.33 -0.29
CA LEU A 394 -6.17 12.93 -0.15
C LEU A 394 -7.46 12.73 0.67
N THR A 395 -7.71 13.59 1.66
CA THR A 395 -9.01 13.62 2.36
C THR A 395 -10.15 13.98 1.40
N GLY A 396 -9.93 14.92 0.48
CA GLY A 396 -10.88 15.24 -0.59
C GLY A 396 -11.19 14.03 -1.49
N ALA A 397 -10.18 13.18 -1.79
CA ALA A 397 -10.39 11.95 -2.55
C ALA A 397 -11.33 10.96 -1.84
N ILE A 398 -11.23 10.85 -0.51
CA ILE A 398 -12.08 9.97 0.30
C ILE A 398 -13.54 10.42 0.20
N ILE A 399 -13.79 11.72 0.28
CA ILE A 399 -15.14 12.31 0.12
C ILE A 399 -15.69 12.04 -1.29
N LEU A 400 -14.85 12.25 -2.32
CA LEU A 400 -15.24 11.99 -3.71
C LEU A 400 -15.54 10.50 -3.96
N LYS A 401 -14.78 9.59 -3.34
CA LYS A 401 -15.04 8.14 -3.42
C LYS A 401 -16.40 7.80 -2.83
N PHE A 402 -16.75 8.32 -1.65
CA PHE A 402 -18.04 8.08 -1.01
C PHE A 402 -19.20 8.59 -1.87
N ALA A 403 -19.13 9.83 -2.32
CA ALA A 403 -20.14 10.42 -3.20
C ALA A 403 -20.24 9.66 -4.55
N GLY A 404 -19.09 9.29 -5.12
CA GLY A 404 -19.03 8.52 -6.37
C GLY A 404 -19.68 7.14 -6.25
N ASN A 405 -19.42 6.42 -5.14
CA ASN A 405 -20.07 5.13 -4.89
C ASN A 405 -21.60 5.26 -4.82
N SER A 406 -22.10 6.25 -4.08
CA SER A 406 -23.56 6.47 -3.93
C SER A 406 -24.26 6.77 -5.26
N ILE A 407 -23.56 7.36 -6.24
CA ILE A 407 -24.13 7.73 -7.54
C ILE A 407 -23.92 6.62 -8.59
N LEU A 408 -22.76 5.98 -8.60
CA LEU A 408 -22.34 5.10 -9.70
C LEU A 408 -22.66 3.63 -9.45
N ILE A 409 -22.67 3.16 -8.20
CA ILE A 409 -23.00 1.76 -7.91
C ILE A 409 -24.43 1.42 -8.31
N PRO A 410 -25.47 2.24 -8.02
CA PRO A 410 -26.83 1.96 -8.46
C PRO A 410 -27.01 1.81 -9.97
N LYS A 411 -26.13 2.46 -10.76
CA LYS A 411 -26.21 2.47 -12.23
C LYS A 411 -25.31 1.43 -12.91
N LEU A 412 -24.16 1.14 -12.32
CA LEU A 412 -23.07 0.38 -12.95
C LEU A 412 -22.59 -0.80 -12.09
N ASN A 413 -23.30 -1.12 -11.00
CA ASN A 413 -22.91 -2.17 -10.06
C ASN A 413 -21.45 -2.00 -9.58
N VAL A 414 -20.70 -3.07 -9.42
CA VAL A 414 -19.29 -3.05 -8.96
C VAL A 414 -18.33 -2.28 -9.89
N VAL A 415 -18.67 -2.12 -11.18
CA VAL A 415 -17.91 -1.26 -12.10
C VAL A 415 -17.97 0.20 -11.65
N GLY A 416 -19.14 0.64 -11.16
CA GLY A 416 -19.34 1.97 -10.62
C GLY A 416 -18.40 2.29 -9.45
N ALA A 417 -18.17 1.32 -8.56
CA ALA A 417 -17.21 1.46 -7.46
C ALA A 417 -15.76 1.62 -7.97
N SER A 418 -15.38 0.86 -9.02
CA SER A 418 -14.05 0.99 -9.66
C SER A 418 -13.87 2.37 -10.29
N ILE A 419 -14.88 2.87 -11.00
CA ILE A 419 -14.86 4.19 -11.64
C ILE A 419 -14.79 5.30 -10.58
N ALA A 420 -15.59 5.22 -9.51
CA ALA A 420 -15.55 6.17 -8.40
C ALA A 420 -14.15 6.28 -7.77
N SER A 421 -13.48 5.14 -7.57
CA SER A 421 -12.11 5.09 -7.09
C SER A 421 -11.15 5.79 -8.06
N ASN A 422 -11.24 5.47 -9.34
CA ASN A 422 -10.39 6.06 -10.38
C ASN A 422 -10.55 7.58 -10.43
N ILE A 423 -11.78 8.10 -10.41
CA ILE A 423 -12.05 9.55 -10.42
C ILE A 423 -11.39 10.23 -9.23
N GLY A 424 -11.59 9.72 -8.01
CA GLY A 424 -11.00 10.28 -6.80
C GLY A 424 -9.46 10.29 -6.84
N LEU A 425 -8.86 9.20 -7.32
CA LEU A 425 -7.42 9.06 -7.40
C LEU A 425 -6.79 9.92 -8.50
N PHE A 426 -7.38 9.98 -9.70
CA PHE A 426 -6.88 10.84 -10.78
C PHE A 426 -6.96 12.32 -10.44
N LEU A 427 -8.08 12.77 -9.84
CA LEU A 427 -8.21 14.14 -9.35
C LEU A 427 -7.15 14.47 -8.31
N SER A 428 -6.92 13.57 -7.36
CA SER A 428 -5.90 13.79 -6.32
C SER A 428 -4.48 13.79 -6.88
N ALA A 429 -4.16 12.88 -7.80
CA ALA A 429 -2.88 12.87 -8.50
C ALA A 429 -2.65 14.18 -9.28
N GLY A 430 -3.69 14.65 -9.98
CA GLY A 430 -3.67 15.92 -10.71
C GLY A 430 -3.46 17.13 -9.79
N LEU A 431 -4.19 17.21 -8.68
CA LEU A 431 -4.03 18.29 -7.71
C LEU A 431 -2.66 18.30 -7.04
N LEU A 432 -2.12 17.12 -6.67
CA LEU A 432 -0.76 16.98 -6.15
C LEU A 432 0.28 17.40 -7.19
N MET A 433 0.08 17.04 -8.46
CA MET A 433 0.95 17.46 -9.56
C MET A 433 0.95 18.96 -9.73
N LEU A 434 -0.21 19.60 -9.74
CA LEU A 434 -0.35 21.05 -9.85
C LEU A 434 0.29 21.77 -8.66
N TYR A 435 0.08 21.24 -7.45
CA TYR A 435 0.68 21.79 -6.23
C TYR A 435 2.21 21.71 -6.28
N LEU A 436 2.78 20.55 -6.64
CA LEU A 436 4.22 20.36 -6.71
C LEU A 436 4.85 21.23 -7.82
N LYS A 437 4.19 21.30 -8.98
CA LYS A 437 4.59 22.17 -10.10
C LYS A 437 4.63 23.65 -9.70
N LYS A 438 3.60 24.13 -8.97
CA LYS A 438 3.54 25.51 -8.46
C LYS A 438 4.61 25.75 -7.38
N LEU A 439 4.81 24.78 -6.47
CA LEU A 439 5.77 24.88 -5.37
C LEU A 439 7.22 25.01 -5.85
N LEU A 440 7.58 24.26 -6.90
CA LEU A 440 8.96 24.20 -7.43
C LEU A 440 9.20 25.11 -8.63
N GLY A 441 8.16 25.65 -9.26
CA GLY A 441 8.27 26.48 -10.47
C GLY A 441 8.83 25.72 -11.68
N ILE A 442 8.59 24.40 -11.80
CA ILE A 442 9.19 23.55 -12.82
C ILE A 442 8.17 22.76 -13.63
N GLN A 443 8.57 22.34 -14.83
CA GLN A 443 7.88 21.30 -15.58
C GLN A 443 8.40 19.91 -15.14
N LEU A 444 7.49 18.99 -14.76
CA LEU A 444 7.84 17.65 -14.30
C LEU A 444 8.29 16.75 -15.45
N ALA A 445 7.67 16.89 -16.62
CA ALA A 445 8.07 16.24 -17.87
C ALA A 445 7.74 17.15 -19.06
N LYS A 446 8.48 16.99 -20.16
CA LYS A 446 8.21 17.65 -21.45
C LYS A 446 7.08 16.92 -22.18
N GLY A 447 6.38 17.60 -23.09
CA GLY A 447 5.34 16.98 -23.93
C GLY A 447 5.82 15.74 -24.69
N GLU A 448 7.06 15.76 -25.16
CA GLU A 448 7.73 14.63 -25.84
C GLU A 448 7.73 13.33 -25.01
N PHE A 449 7.85 13.43 -23.67
CA PHE A 449 7.76 12.27 -22.78
C PHE A 449 6.41 11.55 -22.90
N TYR A 450 5.31 12.30 -22.91
CA TYR A 450 3.96 11.72 -22.97
C TYR A 450 3.68 11.10 -24.33
N ILE A 451 4.15 11.72 -25.42
CA ILE A 451 4.03 11.18 -26.78
C ILE A 451 4.80 9.86 -26.89
N LYS A 452 6.05 9.84 -26.46
CA LYS A 452 6.88 8.63 -26.48
C LYS A 452 6.30 7.51 -25.61
N LEU A 453 5.76 7.87 -24.43
CA LEU A 453 5.09 6.92 -23.55
C LEU A 453 3.82 6.35 -24.20
N ALA A 454 3.02 7.19 -24.87
CA ALA A 454 1.86 6.74 -25.60
C ALA A 454 2.24 5.76 -26.74
N ILE A 455 3.30 6.06 -27.51
CA ILE A 455 3.83 5.16 -28.55
C ILE A 455 4.26 3.81 -27.93
N ALA A 456 4.98 3.84 -26.81
CA ALA A 456 5.40 2.61 -26.12
C ALA A 456 4.19 1.78 -25.63
N SER A 457 3.18 2.46 -25.09
CA SER A 457 1.94 1.85 -24.60
C SER A 457 1.13 1.21 -25.73
N VAL A 458 0.92 1.94 -26.82
CA VAL A 458 0.21 1.43 -28.01
C VAL A 458 0.97 0.27 -28.65
N GLY A 459 2.30 0.41 -28.80
CA GLY A 459 3.15 -0.65 -29.34
C GLY A 459 3.10 -1.94 -28.51
N MET A 460 3.15 -1.81 -27.18
CA MET A 460 2.97 -2.95 -26.28
C MET A 460 1.58 -3.58 -26.45
N SER A 461 0.53 -2.76 -26.44
CA SER A 461 -0.86 -3.25 -26.53
C SER A 461 -1.12 -3.99 -27.83
N LEU A 462 -0.68 -3.43 -28.96
CA LEU A 462 -0.81 -4.08 -30.27
C LEU A 462 -0.05 -5.41 -30.34
N ALA A 463 1.20 -5.41 -29.87
CA ALA A 463 2.02 -6.61 -29.89
C ALA A 463 1.45 -7.74 -29.02
N VAL A 464 0.97 -7.41 -27.82
CA VAL A 464 0.33 -8.38 -26.92
C VAL A 464 -0.97 -8.90 -27.54
N SER A 465 -1.81 -8.02 -28.12
CA SER A 465 -3.07 -8.44 -28.76
C SER A 465 -2.85 -9.31 -30.01
N ILE A 466 -1.80 -9.04 -30.80
CA ILE A 466 -1.43 -9.88 -31.95
C ILE A 466 -0.93 -11.25 -31.46
N MET A 467 -0.05 -11.24 -30.46
CA MET A 467 0.51 -12.48 -29.91
C MET A 467 -0.57 -13.35 -29.25
N ASP A 468 -1.55 -12.74 -28.57
CA ASP A 468 -2.69 -13.44 -27.99
C ASP A 468 -3.45 -14.23 -29.06
N LYS A 469 -3.80 -13.60 -30.18
CA LYS A 469 -4.44 -14.27 -31.31
C LYS A 469 -3.57 -15.40 -31.90
N VAL A 470 -2.25 -15.18 -32.01
CA VAL A 470 -1.33 -16.22 -32.49
C VAL A 470 -1.30 -17.41 -31.57
N LEU A 471 -1.23 -17.19 -30.25
CA LEU A 471 -1.23 -18.26 -29.24
C LEU A 471 -2.54 -19.06 -29.27
N GLN A 472 -3.69 -18.39 -29.35
CA GLN A 472 -5.00 -19.03 -29.44
C GLN A 472 -5.12 -19.93 -30.68
N VAL A 473 -4.58 -19.54 -31.83
CA VAL A 473 -4.59 -20.33 -33.04
C VAL A 473 -3.58 -21.47 -33.00
N SER A 474 -2.37 -21.24 -32.44
CA SER A 474 -1.26 -22.20 -32.50
C SER A 474 -1.33 -23.26 -31.39
N ILE A 475 -1.90 -22.92 -30.22
CA ILE A 475 -1.88 -23.75 -29.02
C ILE A 475 -3.31 -23.88 -28.44
N GLY A 476 -4.33 -23.85 -29.28
CA GLY A 476 -5.74 -23.91 -28.90
C GLY A 476 -6.23 -25.23 -28.27
N PHE A 477 -5.32 -26.20 -28.02
CA PHE A 477 -5.64 -27.44 -27.31
C PHE A 477 -5.50 -27.32 -25.79
N LEU A 478 -4.88 -26.25 -25.28
CA LEU A 478 -4.83 -25.99 -23.85
C LEU A 478 -6.16 -25.36 -23.40
N THR A 479 -6.62 -25.72 -22.21
CA THR A 479 -7.88 -25.19 -21.64
C THR A 479 -7.71 -24.86 -20.17
N GLY A 480 -8.51 -23.91 -19.70
CA GLY A 480 -8.61 -23.56 -18.28
C GLY A 480 -7.33 -22.92 -17.72
N ARG A 481 -7.05 -23.23 -16.45
CA ARG A 481 -5.96 -22.58 -15.71
C ARG A 481 -4.58 -22.76 -16.33
N ILE A 482 -4.31 -23.92 -16.94
CA ILE A 482 -2.99 -24.20 -17.59
C ILE A 482 -2.81 -23.29 -18.79
N GLU A 483 -3.84 -23.13 -19.63
CA GLU A 483 -3.84 -22.18 -20.73
C GLU A 483 -3.53 -20.77 -20.23
N SER A 484 -4.25 -20.31 -19.20
CA SER A 484 -4.09 -18.99 -18.62
C SER A 484 -2.70 -18.74 -18.03
N VAL A 485 -2.06 -19.76 -17.45
CA VAL A 485 -0.67 -19.67 -16.96
C VAL A 485 0.31 -19.51 -18.13
N VAL A 486 0.17 -20.34 -19.17
CA VAL A 486 1.09 -20.31 -20.32
C VAL A 486 0.89 -19.06 -21.15
N PHE A 487 -0.35 -18.77 -21.56
CA PHE A 487 -0.65 -17.61 -22.41
C PHE A 487 -0.42 -16.31 -21.65
N GLY A 488 -0.98 -16.18 -20.45
CA GLY A 488 -0.78 -15.00 -19.60
C GLY A 488 0.69 -14.75 -19.30
N GLY A 489 1.46 -15.79 -18.95
CA GLY A 489 2.89 -15.71 -18.71
C GLY A 489 3.68 -15.26 -19.94
N CYS A 490 3.43 -15.86 -21.10
CA CYS A 490 4.04 -15.45 -22.37
C CYS A 490 3.72 -14.00 -22.73
N LEU A 491 2.44 -13.62 -22.62
CA LEU A 491 1.97 -12.26 -22.97
C LEU A 491 2.59 -11.20 -22.05
N ILE A 492 2.73 -11.49 -20.74
CA ILE A 492 3.40 -10.60 -19.77
C ILE A 492 4.87 -10.39 -20.14
N VAL A 493 5.60 -11.48 -20.44
CA VAL A 493 7.02 -11.40 -20.80
C VAL A 493 7.23 -10.64 -22.10
N ILE A 494 6.45 -10.96 -23.12
CA ILE A 494 6.52 -10.29 -24.44
C ILE A 494 6.14 -8.81 -24.32
N GLY A 495 5.04 -8.52 -23.61
CA GLY A 495 4.60 -7.13 -23.39
C GLY A 495 5.66 -6.29 -22.68
N ALA A 496 6.24 -6.82 -21.60
CA ALA A 496 7.31 -6.16 -20.85
C ALA A 496 8.56 -5.93 -21.73
N PHE A 497 8.97 -6.94 -22.51
CA PHE A 497 10.11 -6.84 -23.39
C PHE A 497 9.91 -5.78 -24.50
N ILE A 498 8.76 -5.77 -25.15
CA ILE A 498 8.44 -4.81 -26.20
C ILE A 498 8.34 -3.40 -25.64
N PHE A 499 7.66 -3.22 -24.51
CA PHE A 499 7.57 -1.92 -23.85
C PHE A 499 8.95 -1.37 -23.51
N LEU A 500 9.80 -2.17 -22.85
CA LEU A 500 11.16 -1.76 -22.49
C LEU A 500 12.04 -1.49 -23.72
N THR A 501 11.86 -2.23 -24.81
CA THR A 501 12.57 -2.00 -26.07
C THR A 501 12.20 -0.65 -26.68
N ILE A 502 10.90 -0.32 -26.73
CA ILE A 502 10.43 0.97 -27.25
C ILE A 502 10.91 2.11 -26.34
N VAL A 503 10.82 1.94 -25.02
CA VAL A 503 11.33 2.92 -24.02
C VAL A 503 12.82 3.20 -24.23
N ALA A 504 13.63 2.15 -24.41
CA ALA A 504 15.07 2.28 -24.65
C ALA A 504 15.38 2.94 -26.02
N LYS A 505 14.69 2.50 -27.10
CA LYS A 505 14.90 3.05 -28.46
C LYS A 505 14.49 4.51 -28.55
N SER A 506 13.37 4.90 -27.93
CA SER A 506 12.84 6.27 -27.94
C SER A 506 13.54 7.21 -26.95
N LYS A 507 14.46 6.69 -26.12
CA LYS A 507 15.20 7.46 -25.11
C LYS A 507 14.28 8.23 -24.14
N ILE A 508 13.20 7.58 -23.68
CA ILE A 508 12.27 8.16 -22.67
C ILE A 508 13.02 8.50 -21.38
N ILE A 509 13.92 7.62 -20.97
CA ILE A 509 14.90 7.82 -19.89
C ILE A 509 16.26 8.02 -20.55
N ALA A 510 16.97 9.08 -20.18
CA ALA A 510 18.31 9.33 -20.70
C ALA A 510 19.30 8.28 -20.19
N GLU A 511 20.33 7.96 -20.99
CA GLU A 511 21.32 6.94 -20.65
C GLU A 511 21.93 7.14 -19.26
N LYS A 512 22.31 8.38 -18.95
CA LYS A 512 22.88 8.75 -17.64
C LYS A 512 21.90 8.57 -16.48
N GLU A 513 20.61 8.70 -16.72
CA GLU A 513 19.56 8.57 -15.71
C GLU A 513 19.32 7.11 -15.32
N TRP A 514 19.57 6.16 -16.25
CA TRP A 514 19.46 4.73 -15.93
C TRP A 514 20.35 4.31 -14.77
N PHE A 515 21.55 4.89 -14.63
CA PHE A 515 22.48 4.53 -13.54
C PHE A 515 21.95 4.86 -12.14
N LEU A 516 20.93 5.71 -12.05
CA LEU A 516 20.23 6.02 -10.79
C LEU A 516 19.13 5.02 -10.45
N LEU A 517 18.81 4.12 -11.36
CA LEU A 517 17.70 3.16 -11.22
C LEU A 517 18.25 1.75 -10.96
N PRO A 518 17.48 0.88 -10.20
CA PRO A 518 17.82 -0.53 -10.06
C PRO A 518 17.88 -1.20 -11.44
N PHE A 519 18.83 -2.10 -11.63
CA PHE A 519 19.14 -2.73 -12.93
C PHE A 519 19.54 -1.76 -14.06
N GLY A 520 19.71 -0.49 -13.76
CA GLY A 520 19.90 0.58 -14.76
C GLY A 520 21.13 0.39 -15.62
N ARG A 521 22.22 -0.21 -15.12
CA ARG A 521 23.42 -0.52 -15.93
C ARG A 521 23.10 -1.43 -17.12
N LYS A 522 22.25 -2.46 -16.90
CA LYS A 522 21.82 -3.36 -17.98
C LYS A 522 20.94 -2.64 -18.99
N MET A 523 20.03 -1.78 -18.52
CA MET A 523 19.16 -0.98 -19.37
C MET A 523 19.92 0.09 -20.17
N ALA A 524 20.91 0.75 -19.56
CA ALA A 524 21.79 1.69 -20.27
C ALA A 524 22.58 0.99 -21.39
N ALA A 525 23.16 -0.18 -21.10
CA ALA A 525 23.85 -0.99 -22.11
C ALA A 525 22.91 -1.43 -23.24
N TYR A 526 21.70 -1.87 -22.91
CA TYR A 526 20.67 -2.24 -23.89
C TYR A 526 20.27 -1.04 -24.77
N GLN A 527 20.08 0.13 -24.16
CA GLN A 527 19.78 1.37 -24.89
C GLN A 527 20.90 1.75 -25.86
N LEU A 528 22.16 1.60 -25.45
CA LEU A 528 23.33 1.86 -26.31
C LEU A 528 23.37 0.90 -27.51
N LEU A 529 23.10 -0.40 -27.27
CA LEU A 529 23.06 -1.40 -28.34
C LEU A 529 21.99 -1.06 -29.38
N LEU A 530 20.78 -0.69 -28.93
CA LEU A 530 19.66 -0.34 -29.83
C LEU A 530 19.88 0.98 -30.59
N ASN A 531 20.70 1.89 -30.05
CA ASN A 531 20.94 3.21 -30.64
C ASN A 531 22.35 3.35 -31.25
N LYS A 532 23.16 2.28 -31.29
CA LYS A 532 24.37 2.25 -32.10
C LYS A 532 23.96 2.42 -33.55
N LYS A 533 24.30 3.56 -34.17
CA LYS A 533 24.24 3.68 -35.63
C LYS A 533 25.16 2.61 -36.22
N LYS A 534 24.65 1.77 -37.12
CA LYS A 534 25.47 0.99 -38.05
C LYS A 534 26.32 1.92 -38.89
#